data_5fb469de0b9a770e6b0ba1b01bfb1409
#
_entry.id   5fb469de0b9a770e6b0ba1b01bfb1409
#
_cell.length_a   1.000
_cell.length_b   1.000
_cell.length_c   1.000
_cell.angle_alpha   90.00
_cell.angle_beta   90.00
_cell.angle_gamma   90.00
#
_symmetry.space_group_name_H-M   'P 1'
#
loop_
_entity.id
_entity.type
_entity.pdbx_description
1 polymer ?
#
loop_
_entity_poly.entity_id
_entity_poly.type
_entity_poly.pdbx_seq_one_letter_code
_entity_poly.pdbx_strand_id
1 'polypeptide(L)'
;MSLEHGHITAVLLVGSVIVGVGTLLLLRWLPRRAALVALVLSVLGSATGATFVWLSFRPLPAQLPASNFVWIALAMFGVIGAALVLLRRPGLARGLSVTAFAGLAAIVAVGQVNAQTGTYPTLGSLVGHWPVGSVENVAFDSLPGAEPWVQRGLPTETHWQVPVRMPSNGVVTEAAIPGNVSGFDARPATLYLPPAYLADPRAELPVLVLVAGEPGSPSDWLDSGRLATTVDAYASRHSGLAPVVVVPDALGDYDANPGCMDSALGNVATYLDQDVPNWIESNLQVNPDAAQWAIGGFSYGGTCAIEMAVNFPDRYPSFLDFSGQDEPSTGDHEDTVAAMFDGDEDAFDAVNARDLMAQNRYPQLSGVFVAGEDDDIYRPQQEIMFEAARAADMNVDYYTLPGGHSGDVWGTALELEMDWLGRTLALTP
;
A
#
# COMPACT_ATOMS: atom_id res chain seq x y z
N MET A 1 6.61 -12.45 15.42
CA MET A 1 7.99 -11.95 15.39
C MET A 1 8.00 -10.90 14.33
N SER A 2 8.18 -9.64 14.71
CA SER A 2 8.24 -8.50 13.77
C SER A 2 9.42 -8.68 12.82
N LEU A 3 9.20 -8.36 11.54
CA LEU A 3 10.21 -8.30 10.50
C LEU A 3 10.73 -6.85 10.31
N GLU A 4 10.30 -5.93 11.18
CA GLU A 4 10.71 -4.53 11.18
C GLU A 4 12.16 -4.33 11.69
N HIS A 5 12.75 -3.21 11.28
CA HIS A 5 14.16 -2.87 11.45
C HIS A 5 14.74 -3.06 12.87
N GLY A 6 15.97 -3.57 12.93
CA GLY A 6 16.84 -3.72 14.12
C GLY A 6 17.20 -5.17 14.43
N HIS A 7 16.28 -5.99 14.90
CA HIS A 7 16.59 -7.39 15.24
C HIS A 7 16.68 -8.30 14.02
N ILE A 8 15.88 -8.03 12.97
CA ILE A 8 15.86 -8.86 11.78
C ILE A 8 17.11 -8.65 10.93
N THR A 9 17.64 -7.43 10.87
CA THR A 9 18.88 -7.14 10.12
C THR A 9 20.02 -8.01 10.64
N ALA A 10 20.15 -8.19 11.95
CA ALA A 10 21.17 -9.06 12.53
C ALA A 10 20.92 -10.55 12.19
N VAL A 11 19.66 -10.99 12.22
CA VAL A 11 19.27 -12.38 11.88
C VAL A 11 19.55 -12.65 10.38
N LEU A 12 19.19 -11.72 9.50
CA LEU A 12 19.46 -11.84 8.07
C LEU A 12 20.95 -11.79 7.75
N LEU A 13 21.73 -10.98 8.46
CA LEU A 13 23.18 -10.94 8.30
C LEU A 13 23.81 -12.29 8.67
N VAL A 14 23.44 -12.83 9.83
CA VAL A 14 23.90 -14.17 10.28
C VAL A 14 23.44 -15.26 9.29
N GLY A 15 22.19 -15.21 8.86
CA GLY A 15 21.65 -16.13 7.85
C GLY A 15 22.42 -16.07 6.52
N SER A 16 22.76 -14.89 6.06
CA SER A 16 23.55 -14.66 4.85
C SER A 16 24.95 -15.26 4.94
N VAL A 17 25.61 -15.09 6.08
CA VAL A 17 26.91 -15.72 6.34
C VAL A 17 26.81 -17.26 6.32
N ILE A 18 25.77 -17.81 6.95
CA ILE A 18 25.53 -19.27 6.96
C ILE A 18 25.26 -19.77 5.53
N VAL A 19 24.47 -19.04 4.74
CA VAL A 19 24.21 -19.39 3.33
C VAL A 19 25.49 -19.33 2.52
N GLY A 20 26.34 -18.34 2.71
CA GLY A 20 27.65 -18.26 2.06
C GLY A 20 28.56 -19.46 2.39
N VAL A 21 28.70 -19.81 3.67
CA VAL A 21 29.45 -20.97 4.11
C VAL A 21 28.85 -22.27 3.59
N GLY A 22 27.51 -22.42 3.65
CA GLY A 22 26.80 -23.61 3.14
C GLY A 22 26.98 -23.78 1.63
N THR A 23 26.97 -22.69 0.87
CA THR A 23 27.28 -22.71 -0.57
C THR A 23 28.69 -23.24 -0.86
N LEU A 24 29.69 -22.80 -0.10
CA LEU A 24 31.06 -23.31 -0.23
C LEU A 24 31.17 -24.80 0.14
N LEU A 25 30.44 -25.25 1.14
CA LEU A 25 30.37 -26.69 1.49
C LEU A 25 29.64 -27.51 0.43
N LEU A 26 28.56 -27.00 -0.13
CA LEU A 26 27.82 -27.65 -1.22
C LEU A 26 28.72 -27.82 -2.46
N LEU A 27 29.50 -26.81 -2.81
CA LEU A 27 30.47 -26.87 -3.89
C LEU A 27 31.51 -27.99 -3.72
N ARG A 28 31.90 -28.33 -2.48
CA ARG A 28 32.81 -29.44 -2.18
C ARG A 28 32.17 -30.82 -2.44
N TRP A 29 30.84 -30.91 -2.34
CA TRP A 29 30.11 -32.16 -2.53
C TRP A 29 29.64 -32.37 -3.96
N LEU A 30 29.66 -31.32 -4.77
CA LEU A 30 29.27 -31.36 -6.19
C LEU A 30 30.56 -31.56 -7.06
N PRO A 31 30.53 -32.45 -8.04
CA PRO A 31 31.58 -32.46 -9.09
C PRO A 31 31.51 -31.13 -9.85
N ARG A 32 32.67 -30.70 -10.36
CA ARG A 32 32.79 -29.42 -11.07
C ARG A 32 31.73 -29.23 -12.16
N ARG A 33 31.41 -30.27 -12.93
CA ARG A 33 30.36 -30.20 -13.98
C ARG A 33 28.99 -29.97 -13.41
N ALA A 34 28.64 -30.66 -12.33
CA ALA A 34 27.33 -30.50 -11.67
C ALA A 34 27.22 -29.13 -10.99
N ALA A 35 28.29 -28.66 -10.36
CA ALA A 35 28.31 -27.30 -9.77
C ALA A 35 28.16 -26.23 -10.87
N LEU A 36 28.81 -26.39 -12.01
CA LEU A 36 28.66 -25.47 -13.14
C LEU A 36 27.20 -25.48 -13.69
N VAL A 37 26.62 -26.67 -13.86
CA VAL A 37 25.22 -26.78 -14.30
C VAL A 37 24.28 -26.11 -13.31
N ALA A 38 24.42 -26.36 -12.00
CA ALA A 38 23.61 -25.69 -10.97
C ALA A 38 23.75 -24.16 -11.04
N LEU A 39 24.98 -23.67 -11.16
CA LEU A 39 25.23 -22.23 -11.25
C LEU A 39 24.59 -21.61 -12.50
N VAL A 40 24.79 -22.22 -13.66
CA VAL A 40 24.23 -21.71 -14.93
C VAL A 40 22.70 -21.70 -14.88
N LEU A 41 22.07 -22.78 -14.41
CA LEU A 41 20.61 -22.85 -14.29
C LEU A 41 20.07 -21.82 -13.30
N SER A 42 20.77 -21.56 -12.20
CA SER A 42 20.35 -20.59 -11.20
C SER A 42 20.46 -19.15 -11.72
N VAL A 43 21.55 -18.81 -12.40
CA VAL A 43 21.72 -17.50 -13.01
C VAL A 43 20.73 -17.27 -14.14
N LEU A 44 20.58 -18.24 -15.04
CA LEU A 44 19.60 -18.15 -16.13
C LEU A 44 18.17 -18.06 -15.60
N GLY A 45 17.80 -18.87 -14.60
CA GLY A 45 16.46 -18.82 -14.00
C GLY A 45 16.17 -17.48 -13.34
N SER A 46 17.12 -16.95 -12.57
CA SER A 46 16.99 -15.63 -11.94
C SER A 46 16.93 -14.50 -13.00
N ALA A 47 17.77 -14.57 -14.03
CA ALA A 47 17.75 -13.60 -15.12
C ALA A 47 16.46 -13.65 -15.95
N THR A 48 15.92 -14.87 -16.19
CA THR A 48 14.64 -15.03 -16.87
C THR A 48 13.50 -14.45 -16.04
N GLY A 49 13.50 -14.71 -14.73
CA GLY A 49 12.53 -14.11 -13.80
C GLY A 49 12.62 -12.58 -13.80
N ALA A 50 13.84 -12.03 -13.73
CA ALA A 50 14.07 -10.58 -13.83
C ALA A 50 13.55 -9.98 -15.15
N THR A 51 13.82 -10.66 -16.27
CA THR A 51 13.35 -10.22 -17.59
C THR A 51 11.81 -10.31 -17.69
N PHE A 52 11.23 -11.37 -17.13
CA PHE A 52 9.77 -11.52 -17.07
C PHE A 52 9.12 -10.38 -16.29
N VAL A 53 9.60 -10.10 -15.09
CA VAL A 53 9.13 -8.98 -14.27
C VAL A 53 9.27 -7.66 -15.05
N TRP A 54 10.44 -7.42 -15.65
CA TRP A 54 10.70 -6.20 -16.42
C TRP A 54 9.81 -6.05 -17.67
N LEU A 55 9.42 -7.14 -18.31
CA LEU A 55 8.51 -7.09 -19.49
C LEU A 55 7.04 -7.03 -19.11
N SER A 56 6.65 -7.61 -17.97
CA SER A 56 5.24 -7.72 -17.55
C SER A 56 4.76 -6.50 -16.78
N PHE A 57 5.68 -5.80 -16.09
CA PHE A 57 5.37 -4.65 -15.25
C PHE A 57 6.13 -3.43 -15.77
N ARG A 58 5.55 -2.73 -16.74
CA ARG A 58 6.09 -1.46 -17.27
C ARG A 58 5.04 -0.35 -17.16
N PRO A 59 5.43 0.84 -16.64
CA PRO A 59 6.71 1.15 -16.00
C PRO A 59 6.91 0.28 -14.75
N LEU A 60 8.14 -0.15 -14.46
CA LEU A 60 8.42 -0.91 -13.25
C LEU A 60 8.00 -0.09 -12.04
N PRO A 61 7.06 -0.53 -11.20
CA PRO A 61 6.62 0.26 -10.03
C PRO A 61 7.75 0.35 -9.07
N ALA A 62 8.67 -0.26 -8.79
CA ALA A 62 9.90 -0.06 -8.05
C ALA A 62 11.07 -0.70 -8.80
N GLN A 63 12.21 -0.07 -8.83
CA GLN A 63 13.43 -0.76 -9.22
C GLN A 63 13.70 -1.84 -8.18
N LEU A 64 13.35 -3.09 -8.49
CA LEU A 64 13.76 -4.21 -7.66
C LEU A 64 15.29 -4.22 -7.63
N PRO A 65 15.94 -3.98 -6.50
CA PRO A 65 17.40 -3.92 -6.44
C PRO A 65 18.01 -5.18 -7.01
N ALA A 66 19.09 -5.05 -7.76
CA ALA A 66 19.81 -6.20 -8.38
C ALA A 66 20.17 -7.28 -7.33
N SER A 67 20.34 -6.88 -6.07
CA SER A 67 20.54 -7.78 -4.93
C SER A 67 19.43 -8.81 -4.75
N ASN A 68 18.17 -8.49 -5.07
CA ASN A 68 17.05 -9.45 -4.98
C ASN A 68 17.29 -10.64 -5.91
N PHE A 69 17.72 -10.38 -7.14
CA PHE A 69 18.01 -11.43 -8.12
C PHE A 69 19.24 -12.26 -7.73
N VAL A 70 20.20 -11.67 -7.02
CA VAL A 70 21.33 -12.41 -6.45
C VAL A 70 20.88 -13.37 -5.36
N TRP A 71 19.99 -12.95 -4.45
CA TRP A 71 19.44 -13.81 -3.41
C TRP A 71 18.59 -14.95 -3.99
N ILE A 72 17.76 -14.65 -4.99
CA ILE A 72 16.97 -15.66 -5.73
C ILE A 72 17.91 -16.67 -6.40
N ALA A 73 18.97 -16.22 -7.08
CA ALA A 73 19.95 -17.11 -7.71
C ALA A 73 20.68 -18.00 -6.69
N LEU A 74 21.02 -17.48 -5.51
CA LEU A 74 21.64 -18.26 -4.42
C LEU A 74 20.67 -19.30 -3.86
N ALA A 75 19.40 -18.97 -3.66
CA ALA A 75 18.40 -19.93 -3.24
C ALA A 75 18.20 -21.05 -4.28
N MET A 76 18.06 -20.68 -5.55
CA MET A 76 17.98 -21.65 -6.65
C MET A 76 19.21 -22.56 -6.71
N PHE A 77 20.41 -22.01 -6.54
CA PHE A 77 21.65 -22.80 -6.48
C PHE A 77 21.63 -23.79 -5.32
N GLY A 78 21.15 -23.36 -4.15
CA GLY A 78 20.98 -24.24 -2.98
C GLY A 78 20.05 -25.41 -3.29
N VAL A 79 18.89 -25.12 -3.87
CA VAL A 79 17.85 -26.13 -4.20
C VAL A 79 18.33 -27.10 -5.30
N ILE A 80 18.84 -26.57 -6.42
CA ILE A 80 19.34 -27.39 -7.55
C ILE A 80 20.56 -28.22 -7.10
N GLY A 81 21.49 -27.61 -6.37
CA GLY A 81 22.66 -28.30 -5.84
C GLY A 81 22.31 -29.40 -4.86
N ALA A 82 21.35 -29.16 -3.95
CA ALA A 82 20.83 -30.18 -3.05
C ALA A 82 20.21 -31.35 -3.83
N ALA A 83 19.37 -31.07 -4.81
CA ALA A 83 18.77 -32.08 -5.67
C ALA A 83 19.82 -32.96 -6.38
N LEU A 84 20.85 -32.32 -6.95
CA LEU A 84 21.95 -33.02 -7.63
C LEU A 84 22.79 -33.89 -6.67
N VAL A 85 22.92 -33.51 -5.40
CA VAL A 85 23.57 -34.33 -4.36
C VAL A 85 22.65 -35.49 -3.97
N LEU A 86 21.35 -35.24 -3.76
CA LEU A 86 20.38 -36.28 -3.36
C LEU A 86 20.20 -37.37 -4.42
N LEU A 87 20.22 -37.03 -5.70
CA LEU A 87 20.17 -37.98 -6.81
C LEU A 87 21.33 -39.02 -6.79
N ARG A 88 22.41 -38.70 -6.08
CA ARG A 88 23.57 -39.60 -5.90
C ARG A 88 23.44 -40.53 -4.70
N ARG A 89 22.28 -40.54 -4.05
CA ARG A 89 21.99 -41.37 -2.88
C ARG A 89 23.05 -41.22 -1.76
N PRO A 90 23.26 -39.99 -1.25
CA PRO A 90 24.21 -39.73 -0.15
C PRO A 90 23.78 -40.45 1.11
N GLY A 91 24.72 -40.67 2.05
CA GLY A 91 24.36 -41.13 3.38
C GLY A 91 23.41 -40.13 4.08
N LEU A 92 22.61 -40.61 5.04
CA LEU A 92 21.51 -39.90 5.68
C LEU A 92 21.92 -38.48 6.19
N ALA A 93 23.05 -38.38 6.91
CA ALA A 93 23.54 -37.12 7.45
C ALA A 93 23.79 -36.07 6.36
N ARG A 94 24.40 -36.46 5.23
CA ARG A 94 24.65 -35.56 4.11
C ARG A 94 23.35 -35.17 3.40
N GLY A 95 22.43 -36.11 3.23
CA GLY A 95 21.10 -35.83 2.66
C GLY A 95 20.36 -34.80 3.49
N LEU A 96 20.28 -34.99 4.81
CA LEU A 96 19.65 -34.02 5.72
C LEU A 96 20.35 -32.64 5.69
N SER A 97 21.68 -32.60 5.65
CA SER A 97 22.43 -31.34 5.60
C SER A 97 22.14 -30.53 4.35
N VAL A 98 22.10 -31.15 3.14
CA VAL A 98 21.82 -30.38 1.90
C VAL A 98 20.37 -29.95 1.83
N THR A 99 19.42 -30.74 2.35
CA THR A 99 18.01 -30.34 2.41
C THR A 99 17.80 -29.19 3.37
N ALA A 100 18.38 -29.25 4.57
CA ALA A 100 18.33 -28.16 5.53
C ALA A 100 18.96 -26.86 4.98
N PHE A 101 20.09 -26.99 4.28
CA PHE A 101 20.73 -25.86 3.62
C PHE A 101 19.85 -25.22 2.54
N ALA A 102 19.25 -26.03 1.67
CA ALA A 102 18.36 -25.52 0.63
C ALA A 102 17.15 -24.77 1.22
N GLY A 103 16.54 -25.32 2.28
CA GLY A 103 15.46 -24.64 3.00
C GLY A 103 15.91 -23.32 3.63
N LEU A 104 17.07 -23.29 4.29
CA LEU A 104 17.60 -22.08 4.88
C LEU A 104 17.94 -21.03 3.81
N ALA A 105 18.52 -21.42 2.69
CA ALA A 105 18.82 -20.50 1.60
C ALA A 105 17.55 -19.84 1.01
N ALA A 106 16.48 -20.63 0.87
CA ALA A 106 15.18 -20.11 0.45
C ALA A 106 14.59 -19.10 1.48
N ILE A 107 14.61 -19.46 2.77
CA ILE A 107 14.11 -18.57 3.84
C ILE A 107 14.90 -17.26 3.90
N VAL A 108 16.23 -17.33 3.81
CA VAL A 108 17.06 -16.12 3.83
C VAL A 108 16.81 -15.27 2.58
N ALA A 109 16.65 -15.87 1.40
CA ALA A 109 16.33 -15.13 0.19
C ALA A 109 14.99 -14.40 0.29
N VAL A 110 13.94 -15.07 0.76
CA VAL A 110 12.62 -14.44 1.03
C VAL A 110 12.77 -13.30 2.03
N GLY A 111 13.49 -13.51 3.13
CA GLY A 111 13.72 -12.47 4.14
C GLY A 111 14.51 -11.27 3.60
N GLN A 112 15.51 -11.49 2.73
CA GLN A 112 16.28 -10.40 2.12
C GLN A 112 15.47 -9.61 1.10
N VAL A 113 14.62 -10.27 0.29
CA VAL A 113 13.70 -9.59 -0.61
C VAL A 113 12.70 -8.78 0.21
N ASN A 114 12.08 -9.38 1.23
CA ASN A 114 11.13 -8.68 2.07
C ASN A 114 11.73 -7.49 2.83
N ALA A 115 13.00 -7.59 3.27
CA ALA A 115 13.68 -6.47 3.93
C ALA A 115 13.92 -5.26 3.00
N GLN A 116 13.79 -5.43 1.69
CA GLN A 116 13.93 -4.36 0.70
C GLN A 116 12.58 -3.83 0.22
N THR A 117 11.54 -4.65 0.25
CA THR A 117 10.19 -4.25 -0.20
C THR A 117 9.27 -3.83 0.95
N GLY A 118 9.59 -4.23 2.19
CA GLY A 118 8.75 -3.93 3.35
C GLY A 118 7.35 -4.55 3.32
N THR A 119 7.10 -5.47 2.37
CA THR A 119 5.74 -5.98 2.08
C THR A 119 5.14 -6.75 3.25
N TYR A 120 5.93 -7.54 3.96
CA TYR A 120 5.43 -8.41 5.03
C TYR A 120 6.03 -8.02 6.39
N PRO A 121 5.25 -7.37 7.29
CA PRO A 121 5.77 -6.87 8.57
C PRO A 121 6.08 -7.99 9.59
N THR A 122 5.56 -9.20 9.39
CA THR A 122 5.81 -10.34 10.29
C THR A 122 5.99 -11.66 9.55
N LEU A 123 6.53 -12.68 10.26
CA LEU A 123 6.57 -14.06 9.74
C LEU A 123 5.17 -14.65 9.52
N GLY A 124 4.18 -14.18 10.27
CA GLY A 124 2.79 -14.61 10.11
C GLY A 124 2.21 -14.11 8.78
N SER A 125 2.49 -12.87 8.42
CA SER A 125 1.99 -12.28 7.18
C SER A 125 2.53 -12.99 5.92
N LEU A 126 3.75 -13.54 5.96
CA LEU A 126 4.29 -14.38 4.88
C LEU A 126 3.47 -15.66 4.60
N VAL A 127 2.61 -16.08 5.51
CA VAL A 127 1.77 -17.28 5.39
C VAL A 127 0.28 -16.95 5.51
N GLY A 128 -0.09 -15.70 5.24
CA GLY A 128 -1.49 -15.25 5.29
C GLY A 128 -2.06 -15.05 6.70
N HIS A 129 -1.21 -15.10 7.73
CA HIS A 129 -1.57 -14.72 9.08
C HIS A 129 -0.99 -13.35 9.38
N TRP A 130 -1.75 -12.33 9.04
CA TRP A 130 -1.36 -10.96 9.34
C TRP A 130 -1.27 -10.78 10.85
N PRO A 131 -0.34 -9.96 11.34
CA PRO A 131 -0.31 -9.63 12.74
C PRO A 131 -1.57 -8.83 13.03
N VAL A 132 -2.58 -9.55 13.23
CA VAL A 132 -3.74 -9.10 13.93
C VAL A 132 -3.23 -8.83 15.34
N GLY A 133 -2.72 -7.66 15.57
CA GLY A 133 -2.92 -7.06 16.85
C GLY A 133 -4.43 -6.90 16.94
N SER A 134 -5.14 -8.00 17.17
CA SER A 134 -6.55 -8.05 17.57
C SER A 134 -7.60 -7.35 16.70
N VAL A 135 -7.36 -6.96 15.46
CA VAL A 135 -8.44 -6.45 14.60
C VAL A 135 -9.22 -7.65 14.07
N GLU A 136 -10.43 -7.80 14.56
CA GLU A 136 -11.32 -8.89 14.16
C GLU A 136 -11.82 -8.63 12.74
N ASN A 137 -11.68 -9.62 11.86
CA ASN A 137 -12.36 -9.58 10.57
C ASN A 137 -13.79 -10.07 10.76
N VAL A 138 -14.77 -9.18 10.57
CA VAL A 138 -16.19 -9.46 10.76
C VAL A 138 -16.93 -9.27 9.44
N ALA A 139 -18.01 -10.03 9.25
CA ALA A 139 -18.88 -9.79 8.11
C ALA A 139 -19.60 -8.45 8.26
N PHE A 140 -19.63 -7.63 7.22
CA PHE A 140 -20.27 -6.30 7.24
C PHE A 140 -21.70 -6.35 7.74
N ASP A 141 -22.51 -7.31 7.27
CA ASP A 141 -23.90 -7.51 7.67
C ASP A 141 -24.06 -7.95 9.14
N SER A 142 -22.98 -8.34 9.82
CA SER A 142 -23.00 -8.72 11.24
C SER A 142 -22.72 -7.58 12.19
N LEU A 143 -22.45 -6.37 11.68
CA LEU A 143 -22.19 -5.20 12.50
C LEU A 143 -23.44 -4.85 13.34
N PRO A 144 -23.27 -4.58 14.65
CA PRO A 144 -24.40 -4.24 15.51
C PRO A 144 -25.01 -2.90 15.12
N GLY A 145 -26.33 -2.81 15.16
CA GLY A 145 -27.01 -1.52 15.16
C GLY A 145 -26.68 -0.73 16.43
N ALA A 146 -26.60 0.58 16.32
CA ALA A 146 -26.37 1.47 17.47
C ALA A 146 -27.09 2.80 17.27
N GLU A 147 -27.43 3.47 18.39
CA GLU A 147 -27.96 4.82 18.34
C GLU A 147 -26.86 5.81 17.93
N PRO A 148 -27.16 6.75 17.00
CA PRO A 148 -26.18 7.73 16.58
C PRO A 148 -25.86 8.74 17.69
N TRP A 149 -24.57 8.97 17.92
CA TRP A 149 -24.09 10.09 18.69
C TRP A 149 -23.57 11.16 17.72
N VAL A 150 -24.35 12.23 17.56
CA VAL A 150 -24.07 13.34 16.67
C VAL A 150 -23.71 14.56 17.51
N GLN A 151 -22.47 15.03 17.37
CA GLN A 151 -22.02 16.26 17.99
C GLN A 151 -21.73 17.28 16.90
N ARG A 152 -22.48 18.37 16.92
CA ARG A 152 -22.21 19.53 16.08
C ARG A 152 -21.48 20.59 16.89
N GLY A 153 -20.31 20.95 16.47
CA GLY A 153 -19.41 21.83 17.20
C GLY A 153 -18.11 21.08 17.52
N LEU A 154 -17.09 21.37 16.81
CA LEU A 154 -15.85 20.60 16.72
C LEU A 154 -14.77 21.20 17.63
N PRO A 155 -13.74 20.43 18.01
CA PRO A 155 -13.44 19.04 17.62
C PRO A 155 -14.27 17.99 18.37
N THR A 156 -14.51 16.83 17.72
CA THR A 156 -15.34 15.74 18.25
C THR A 156 -14.84 15.23 19.60
N GLU A 157 -13.54 15.06 19.76
CA GLU A 157 -12.92 14.55 21.01
C GLU A 157 -13.25 15.39 22.24
N THR A 158 -13.43 16.70 22.09
CA THR A 158 -13.74 17.60 23.19
C THR A 158 -15.07 17.28 23.88
N HIS A 159 -15.98 16.66 23.16
CA HIS A 159 -17.35 16.37 23.61
C HIS A 159 -17.64 14.89 23.74
N TRP A 160 -16.79 14.02 23.18
CA TRP A 160 -16.97 12.58 23.20
C TRP A 160 -16.88 12.02 24.61
N GLN A 161 -17.87 11.21 24.97
CA GLN A 161 -17.88 10.46 26.22
C GLN A 161 -17.82 8.97 25.92
N VAL A 162 -16.74 8.33 26.31
CA VAL A 162 -16.49 6.92 26.05
C VAL A 162 -17.61 6.05 26.64
N PRO A 163 -18.37 5.32 25.79
CA PRO A 163 -19.39 4.40 26.25
C PRO A 163 -18.79 3.22 27.03
N VAL A 164 -19.55 2.72 28.04
CA VAL A 164 -19.11 1.63 28.93
C VAL A 164 -18.76 0.33 28.16
N ARG A 165 -19.38 0.12 27.00
CA ARG A 165 -19.24 -1.08 26.17
C ARG A 165 -18.53 -0.82 24.85
N MET A 166 -17.60 0.11 24.82
CA MET A 166 -16.78 0.32 23.64
C MET A 166 -15.67 -0.75 23.58
N PRO A 167 -15.43 -1.40 22.43
CA PRO A 167 -14.29 -2.32 22.28
C PRO A 167 -12.97 -1.56 22.36
N SER A 168 -11.88 -2.28 22.65
CA SER A 168 -10.53 -1.70 22.74
C SER A 168 -9.90 -1.45 21.35
N ASN A 169 -10.33 -2.20 20.35
CA ASN A 169 -9.80 -2.14 19.00
C ASN A 169 -10.93 -2.05 17.97
N GLY A 170 -10.61 -1.54 16.80
CA GLY A 170 -11.51 -1.55 15.66
C GLY A 170 -11.68 -2.93 15.05
N VAL A 171 -12.42 -2.99 13.95
CA VAL A 171 -12.60 -4.20 13.15
C VAL A 171 -12.32 -3.91 11.68
N VAL A 172 -11.87 -4.93 10.97
CA VAL A 172 -11.78 -4.93 9.52
C VAL A 172 -12.95 -5.69 8.93
N THR A 173 -13.50 -5.21 7.83
CA THR A 173 -14.56 -5.88 7.08
C THR A 173 -14.39 -5.61 5.58
N GLU A 174 -15.09 -6.36 4.77
CA GLU A 174 -15.16 -6.16 3.33
C GLU A 174 -16.58 -5.86 2.89
N ALA A 175 -16.74 -5.02 1.89
CA ALA A 175 -18.03 -4.72 1.30
C ALA A 175 -17.90 -4.49 -0.21
N ALA A 176 -18.91 -4.92 -0.97
CA ALA A 176 -19.00 -4.56 -2.37
C ALA A 176 -19.53 -3.12 -2.51
N ILE A 177 -18.81 -2.29 -3.22
CA ILE A 177 -19.24 -0.94 -3.60
C ILE A 177 -19.49 -0.95 -5.11
N PRO A 178 -20.75 -1.05 -5.55
CA PRO A 178 -21.04 -1.18 -6.96
C PRO A 178 -20.88 0.14 -7.72
N GLY A 179 -20.34 0.11 -8.92
CA GLY A 179 -20.25 1.24 -9.84
C GLY A 179 -21.60 1.55 -10.52
N ASN A 180 -22.58 1.97 -9.72
CA ASN A 180 -23.95 2.22 -10.23
C ASN A 180 -24.01 3.42 -11.19
N VAL A 181 -23.16 4.40 -11.03
CA VAL A 181 -23.06 5.61 -11.85
C VAL A 181 -21.93 5.47 -12.86
N SER A 182 -20.76 5.08 -12.41
CA SER A 182 -19.55 4.95 -13.24
C SER A 182 -19.60 3.77 -14.21
N GLY A 183 -20.31 2.69 -13.84
CA GLY A 183 -20.22 1.40 -14.52
C GLY A 183 -18.89 0.68 -14.27
N PHE A 184 -18.07 1.16 -13.34
CA PHE A 184 -16.79 0.55 -13.01
C PHE A 184 -16.98 -0.78 -12.26
N ASP A 185 -16.28 -1.84 -12.71
CA ASP A 185 -16.36 -3.18 -12.13
C ASP A 185 -15.30 -3.36 -11.02
N ALA A 186 -15.60 -2.83 -9.85
CA ALA A 186 -14.72 -2.82 -8.70
C ALA A 186 -14.79 -4.15 -7.92
N ARG A 187 -13.63 -4.64 -7.46
CA ARG A 187 -13.54 -5.72 -6.46
C ARG A 187 -14.03 -5.21 -5.09
N PRO A 188 -14.28 -6.10 -4.11
CA PRO A 188 -14.71 -5.68 -2.78
C PRO A 188 -13.73 -4.69 -2.12
N ALA A 189 -14.28 -3.64 -1.53
CA ALA A 189 -13.54 -2.68 -0.73
C ALA A 189 -13.18 -3.26 0.64
N THR A 190 -12.03 -2.86 1.17
CA THR A 190 -11.64 -3.11 2.56
C THR A 190 -12.05 -1.92 3.43
N LEU A 191 -12.67 -2.19 4.58
CA LEU A 191 -13.09 -1.17 5.53
C LEU A 191 -12.41 -1.39 6.89
N TYR A 192 -11.99 -0.31 7.53
CA TYR A 192 -11.64 -0.32 8.95
C TYR A 192 -12.62 0.55 9.73
N LEU A 193 -13.23 -0.01 10.78
CA LEU A 193 -14.20 0.64 11.64
C LEU A 193 -13.61 0.78 13.05
N PRO A 194 -13.38 2.02 13.55
CA PRO A 194 -12.71 2.24 14.81
C PRO A 194 -13.57 1.90 16.02
N PRO A 195 -12.99 1.79 17.24
CA PRO A 195 -13.73 1.45 18.47
C PRO A 195 -14.96 2.31 18.73
N ALA A 196 -14.86 3.63 18.51
CA ALA A 196 -15.99 4.56 18.72
C ALA A 196 -17.14 4.35 17.72
N TYR A 197 -16.84 3.82 16.53
CA TYR A 197 -17.87 3.41 15.57
C TYR A 197 -18.63 2.15 16.00
N LEU A 198 -17.98 1.27 16.75
CA LEU A 198 -18.54 0.01 17.24
C LEU A 198 -19.26 0.16 18.58
N ALA A 199 -19.19 1.34 19.17
CA ALA A 199 -19.80 1.66 20.45
C ALA A 199 -21.32 1.92 20.33
N ASP A 200 -22.01 1.90 21.48
CA ASP A 200 -23.41 2.32 21.59
C ASP A 200 -23.55 3.32 22.76
N PRO A 201 -23.83 4.60 22.51
CA PRO A 201 -24.12 5.19 21.20
C PRO A 201 -22.86 5.25 20.29
N ARG A 202 -23.08 5.16 18.98
CA ARG A 202 -22.05 5.19 17.94
C ARG A 202 -21.65 6.62 17.61
N ALA A 203 -20.36 6.93 17.61
CA ALA A 203 -19.89 8.22 17.15
C ALA A 203 -20.11 8.40 15.64
N GLU A 204 -20.55 9.58 15.23
CA GLU A 204 -20.51 10.02 13.83
C GLU A 204 -19.10 10.53 13.52
N LEU A 205 -18.35 9.76 12.74
CA LEU A 205 -16.91 9.95 12.54
C LEU A 205 -16.61 10.50 11.15
N PRO A 206 -15.47 11.18 10.98
CA PRO A 206 -14.96 11.56 9.67
C PRO A 206 -14.58 10.33 8.83
N VAL A 207 -14.37 10.55 7.53
CA VAL A 207 -14.05 9.52 6.55
C VAL A 207 -12.66 9.75 5.98
N LEU A 208 -11.89 8.67 5.89
CA LEU A 208 -10.66 8.60 5.12
C LEU A 208 -10.83 7.54 4.02
N VAL A 209 -10.84 7.98 2.78
CA VAL A 209 -10.79 7.09 1.60
C VAL A 209 -9.34 6.85 1.25
N LEU A 210 -8.91 5.59 1.18
CA LEU A 210 -7.54 5.24 0.82
C LEU A 210 -7.50 4.42 -0.47
N VAL A 211 -6.61 4.76 -1.37
CA VAL A 211 -6.40 4.02 -2.64
C VAL A 211 -5.08 3.27 -2.57
N ALA A 212 -5.08 2.00 -2.96
CA ALA A 212 -3.88 1.17 -2.99
C ALA A 212 -3.00 1.46 -4.22
N GLY A 213 -1.78 0.94 -4.23
CA GLY A 213 -0.88 1.02 -5.37
C GLY A 213 -1.20 0.01 -6.47
N GLU A 214 -0.56 0.14 -7.64
CA GLU A 214 -0.61 -0.79 -8.76
C GLU A 214 0.80 -1.42 -8.94
N PRO A 215 0.90 -2.75 -9.14
CA PRO A 215 -0.18 -3.75 -9.01
C PRO A 215 -0.64 -3.91 -7.56
N GLY A 216 -1.93 -4.19 -7.37
CA GLY A 216 -2.41 -4.33 -6.01
C GLY A 216 -3.91 -4.56 -5.81
N SER A 217 -4.34 -4.38 -4.58
CA SER A 217 -5.72 -4.58 -4.12
C SER A 217 -6.02 -3.74 -2.89
N PRO A 218 -7.30 -3.54 -2.54
CA PRO A 218 -7.68 -2.81 -1.32
C PRO A 218 -7.06 -3.34 -0.03
N SER A 219 -6.79 -4.65 0.06
CA SER A 219 -6.17 -5.25 1.25
C SER A 219 -4.70 -4.86 1.46
N ASP A 220 -4.02 -4.30 0.46
CA ASP A 220 -2.60 -3.93 0.58
C ASP A 220 -2.38 -2.81 1.60
N TRP A 221 -3.41 -2.03 1.89
CA TRP A 221 -3.36 -1.08 3.00
C TRP A 221 -3.31 -1.75 4.37
N LEU A 222 -3.88 -2.96 4.52
CA LEU A 222 -3.74 -3.73 5.76
C LEU A 222 -2.30 -4.25 5.92
N ASP A 223 -1.70 -4.62 4.82
CA ASP A 223 -0.43 -5.30 4.73
C ASP A 223 0.74 -4.31 4.69
N SER A 224 0.93 -3.68 3.56
CA SER A 224 1.99 -2.71 3.33
C SER A 224 1.75 -1.39 4.07
N GLY A 225 0.51 -0.93 4.14
CA GLY A 225 0.12 0.32 4.80
C GLY A 225 -0.03 0.22 6.32
N ARG A 226 0.00 -0.99 6.89
CA ARG A 226 -0.20 -1.22 8.35
C ARG A 226 -1.45 -0.56 8.93
N LEU A 227 -2.48 -0.35 8.09
CA LEU A 227 -3.67 0.44 8.36
C LEU A 227 -4.28 0.15 9.74
N ALA A 228 -4.64 -1.12 9.98
CA ALA A 228 -5.37 -1.47 11.18
C ALA A 228 -4.59 -1.20 12.48
N THR A 229 -3.29 -1.52 12.51
CA THR A 229 -2.44 -1.25 13.67
C THR A 229 -2.19 0.23 13.90
N THR A 230 -2.04 0.98 12.83
CA THR A 230 -1.82 2.43 12.86
C THR A 230 -3.06 3.15 13.40
N VAL A 231 -4.23 2.83 12.85
CA VAL A 231 -5.47 3.50 13.26
C VAL A 231 -5.92 3.06 14.65
N ASP A 232 -5.71 1.79 15.06
CA ASP A 232 -5.94 1.33 16.44
C ASP A 232 -5.03 2.04 17.45
N ALA A 233 -3.74 2.22 17.11
CA ALA A 233 -2.81 2.95 17.96
C ALA A 233 -3.23 4.43 18.12
N TYR A 234 -3.69 5.07 17.04
CA TYR A 234 -4.26 6.42 17.09
C TYR A 234 -5.53 6.44 17.96
N ALA A 235 -6.51 5.59 17.67
CA ALA A 235 -7.77 5.51 18.40
C ALA A 235 -7.56 5.31 19.92
N SER A 236 -6.58 4.49 20.31
CA SER A 236 -6.26 4.24 21.71
C SER A 236 -5.82 5.49 22.47
N ARG A 237 -5.16 6.44 21.79
CA ARG A 237 -4.77 7.73 22.36
C ARG A 237 -5.91 8.75 22.39
N HIS A 238 -6.94 8.55 21.57
CA HIS A 238 -8.05 9.47 21.35
C HIS A 238 -9.39 8.89 21.76
N SER A 239 -9.44 8.15 22.87
CA SER A 239 -10.69 7.64 23.46
C SER A 239 -11.53 6.78 22.50
N GLY A 240 -10.88 6.02 21.64
CA GLY A 240 -11.51 5.17 20.64
C GLY A 240 -11.88 5.87 19.33
N LEU A 241 -11.65 7.18 19.25
CA LEU A 241 -11.95 7.99 18.06
C LEU A 241 -10.86 7.84 17.02
N ALA A 242 -11.26 7.57 15.79
CA ALA A 242 -10.44 7.63 14.57
C ALA A 242 -11.38 7.79 13.36
N PRO A 243 -10.87 8.17 12.18
CA PRO A 243 -11.69 8.13 10.97
C PRO A 243 -12.21 6.72 10.67
N VAL A 244 -13.40 6.61 10.10
CA VAL A 244 -13.80 5.42 9.36
C VAL A 244 -12.94 5.38 8.10
N VAL A 245 -12.25 4.27 7.86
CA VAL A 245 -11.41 4.14 6.67
C VAL A 245 -12.08 3.20 5.67
N VAL A 246 -12.18 3.65 4.43
CA VAL A 246 -12.69 2.87 3.30
C VAL A 246 -11.62 2.81 2.23
N VAL A 247 -11.25 1.61 1.85
CA VAL A 247 -10.28 1.35 0.79
C VAL A 247 -11.03 0.75 -0.39
N PRO A 248 -11.58 1.57 -1.31
CA PRO A 248 -12.25 1.07 -2.51
C PRO A 248 -11.23 0.48 -3.49
N ASP A 249 -11.70 -0.36 -4.39
CA ASP A 249 -10.88 -0.85 -5.49
C ASP A 249 -10.91 0.15 -6.65
N ALA A 250 -9.81 0.81 -6.90
CA ALA A 250 -9.66 1.75 -8.00
C ALA A 250 -8.92 1.15 -9.22
N LEU A 251 -8.67 -0.16 -9.22
CA LEU A 251 -7.98 -0.87 -10.29
C LEU A 251 -8.92 -1.75 -11.12
N GLY A 252 -9.91 -2.41 -10.49
CA GLY A 252 -10.78 -3.40 -11.11
C GLY A 252 -10.15 -4.79 -11.19
N ASP A 253 -8.88 -4.90 -11.50
CA ASP A 253 -8.09 -6.14 -11.45
C ASP A 253 -6.72 -5.86 -10.83
N TYR A 254 -5.98 -6.91 -10.48
CA TYR A 254 -4.69 -6.81 -9.77
C TYR A 254 -3.63 -6.03 -10.55
N ASP A 255 -3.56 -6.24 -11.87
CA ASP A 255 -2.57 -5.65 -12.77
C ASP A 255 -3.15 -4.52 -13.66
N ALA A 256 -4.39 -4.08 -13.41
CA ALA A 256 -4.99 -3.01 -14.21
C ALA A 256 -4.51 -1.64 -13.74
N ASN A 257 -4.42 -0.70 -14.68
CA ASN A 257 -4.07 0.69 -14.41
C ASN A 257 -4.99 1.64 -15.21
N PRO A 258 -6.18 1.94 -14.70
CA PRO A 258 -7.11 2.86 -15.36
C PRO A 258 -6.82 4.35 -15.12
N GLY A 259 -5.76 4.72 -14.37
CA GLY A 259 -5.24 6.08 -14.25
C GLY A 259 -5.99 7.01 -13.29
N CYS A 260 -6.98 6.54 -12.53
CA CYS A 260 -7.83 7.37 -11.66
C CYS A 260 -8.55 8.52 -12.36
N MET A 261 -8.82 8.38 -13.63
CA MET A 261 -9.57 9.29 -14.49
C MET A 261 -10.80 8.59 -15.05
N ASP A 262 -11.70 9.35 -15.66
CA ASP A 262 -12.71 8.79 -16.56
C ASP A 262 -12.10 8.71 -17.96
N SER A 263 -11.84 7.51 -18.42
CA SER A 263 -11.11 7.26 -19.65
C SER A 263 -11.61 6.01 -20.37
N ALA A 264 -11.01 5.68 -21.51
CA ALA A 264 -11.28 4.43 -22.23
C ALA A 264 -10.98 3.17 -21.39
N LEU A 265 -10.16 3.27 -20.33
CA LEU A 265 -9.79 2.16 -19.45
C LEU A 265 -10.74 1.97 -18.26
N GLY A 266 -11.64 2.94 -18.02
CA GLY A 266 -12.64 2.88 -16.94
C GLY A 266 -12.99 4.27 -16.40
N ASN A 267 -14.17 4.39 -15.77
CA ASN A 267 -14.63 5.64 -15.17
C ASN A 267 -14.31 5.67 -13.68
N VAL A 268 -13.02 5.65 -13.34
CA VAL A 268 -12.57 5.55 -11.93
C VAL A 268 -12.77 6.86 -11.19
N ALA A 269 -12.62 8.01 -11.85
CA ALA A 269 -12.90 9.31 -11.24
C ALA A 269 -14.37 9.41 -10.79
N THR A 270 -15.32 9.07 -11.67
CA THR A 270 -16.75 9.00 -11.32
C THR A 270 -17.02 7.97 -10.20
N TYR A 271 -16.34 6.81 -10.22
CA TYR A 271 -16.49 5.81 -9.16
C TYR A 271 -16.06 6.37 -7.79
N LEU A 272 -14.90 7.01 -7.71
CA LEU A 272 -14.36 7.57 -6.47
C LEU A 272 -15.10 8.85 -6.02
N ASP A 273 -15.64 9.65 -6.94
CA ASP A 273 -16.38 10.88 -6.60
C ASP A 273 -17.85 10.61 -6.26
N GLN A 274 -18.50 9.63 -6.90
CA GLN A 274 -19.94 9.43 -6.78
C GLN A 274 -20.32 8.09 -6.15
N ASP A 275 -19.88 6.95 -6.72
CA ASP A 275 -20.33 5.65 -6.25
C ASP A 275 -19.84 5.35 -4.83
N VAL A 276 -18.56 5.59 -4.57
CA VAL A 276 -17.94 5.36 -3.25
C VAL A 276 -18.56 6.24 -2.17
N PRO A 277 -18.65 7.58 -2.32
CA PRO A 277 -19.30 8.41 -1.31
C PRO A 277 -20.78 8.11 -1.11
N ASN A 278 -21.53 7.91 -2.19
CA ASN A 278 -22.96 7.55 -2.09
C ASN A 278 -23.18 6.24 -1.33
N TRP A 279 -22.31 5.25 -1.54
CA TRP A 279 -22.36 4.00 -0.81
C TRP A 279 -22.01 4.20 0.67
N ILE A 280 -20.97 4.95 0.99
CA ILE A 280 -20.53 5.27 2.35
C ILE A 280 -21.67 5.95 3.10
N GLU A 281 -22.24 7.03 2.56
CA GLU A 281 -23.31 7.80 3.18
C GLU A 281 -24.60 6.98 3.37
N SER A 282 -24.86 6.01 2.48
CA SER A 282 -26.06 5.16 2.55
C SER A 282 -25.93 3.97 3.50
N ASN A 283 -24.71 3.48 3.76
CA ASN A 283 -24.46 2.24 4.49
C ASN A 283 -23.71 2.43 5.81
N LEU A 284 -23.03 3.56 5.98
CA LEU A 284 -22.25 3.86 7.18
C LEU A 284 -22.79 5.11 7.88
N GLN A 285 -22.69 5.11 9.21
CA GLN A 285 -23.02 6.27 10.02
C GLN A 285 -21.77 7.15 10.17
N VAL A 286 -21.55 8.02 9.21
CA VAL A 286 -20.40 8.92 9.14
C VAL A 286 -20.83 10.37 9.05
N ASN A 287 -19.90 11.30 9.29
CA ASN A 287 -20.19 12.71 9.11
C ASN A 287 -20.29 13.06 7.60
N PRO A 288 -21.42 13.64 7.15
CA PRO A 288 -21.59 13.98 5.73
C PRO A 288 -20.92 15.31 5.31
N ASP A 289 -20.34 16.05 6.27
CA ASP A 289 -19.63 17.30 5.95
C ASP A 289 -18.33 17.00 5.19
N ALA A 290 -18.23 17.45 3.95
CA ALA A 290 -17.05 17.24 3.12
C ALA A 290 -15.74 17.72 3.79
N ALA A 291 -15.80 18.75 4.65
CA ALA A 291 -14.64 19.19 5.43
C ALA A 291 -14.10 18.12 6.39
N GLN A 292 -14.85 17.05 6.62
CA GLN A 292 -14.44 15.88 7.41
C GLN A 292 -14.16 14.64 6.54
N TRP A 293 -13.89 14.85 5.26
CA TRP A 293 -13.49 13.80 4.34
C TRP A 293 -12.09 14.06 3.81
N ALA A 294 -11.30 13.01 3.75
CA ALA A 294 -9.98 13.03 3.13
C ALA A 294 -9.83 11.84 2.18
N ILE A 295 -9.00 12.01 1.17
CA ILE A 295 -8.53 10.92 0.31
C ILE A 295 -7.03 10.77 0.46
N GLY A 296 -6.51 9.54 0.39
CA GLY A 296 -5.07 9.30 0.40
C GLY A 296 -4.72 8.05 -0.36
N GLY A 297 -3.43 7.85 -0.58
CA GLY A 297 -2.99 6.64 -1.25
C GLY A 297 -1.48 6.55 -1.34
N PHE A 298 -1.00 5.40 -1.80
CA PHE A 298 0.41 5.20 -2.07
C PHE A 298 0.63 4.78 -3.52
N SER A 299 1.76 5.20 -4.11
CA SER A 299 2.11 4.87 -5.50
C SER A 299 1.00 5.33 -6.45
N TYR A 300 0.42 4.46 -7.28
CA TYR A 300 -0.79 4.73 -8.05
C TYR A 300 -1.88 5.42 -7.21
N GLY A 301 -2.12 4.93 -5.98
CA GLY A 301 -3.10 5.52 -5.07
C GLY A 301 -2.73 6.93 -4.59
N GLY A 302 -1.44 7.26 -4.51
CA GLY A 302 -0.98 8.62 -4.23
C GLY A 302 -1.32 9.57 -5.37
N THR A 303 -1.04 9.14 -6.61
CA THR A 303 -1.49 9.84 -7.83
C THR A 303 -3.01 10.03 -7.84
N CYS A 304 -3.78 8.98 -7.50
CA CYS A 304 -5.22 9.07 -7.37
C CYS A 304 -5.66 10.13 -6.35
N ALA A 305 -4.99 10.23 -5.22
CA ALA A 305 -5.37 11.15 -4.16
C ALA A 305 -5.29 12.62 -4.61
N ILE A 306 -4.21 13.00 -5.28
CA ILE A 306 -4.07 14.38 -5.78
C ILE A 306 -4.98 14.62 -7.01
N GLU A 307 -5.15 13.64 -7.91
CA GLU A 307 -6.10 13.73 -9.02
C GLU A 307 -7.53 13.99 -8.52
N MET A 308 -7.97 13.22 -7.53
CA MET A 308 -9.31 13.39 -6.97
C MET A 308 -9.48 14.70 -6.21
N ALA A 309 -8.48 15.14 -5.43
CA ALA A 309 -8.55 16.40 -4.69
C ALA A 309 -8.62 17.61 -5.63
N VAL A 310 -7.87 17.60 -6.73
CA VAL A 310 -7.84 18.72 -7.70
C VAL A 310 -9.10 18.75 -8.56
N ASN A 311 -9.58 17.60 -9.03
CA ASN A 311 -10.78 17.52 -9.86
C ASN A 311 -12.08 17.69 -9.05
N PHE A 312 -12.10 17.24 -7.78
CA PHE A 312 -13.29 17.25 -6.92
C PHE A 312 -13.01 17.90 -5.54
N PRO A 313 -12.59 19.17 -5.52
CA PRO A 313 -12.14 19.85 -4.30
C PRO A 313 -13.24 20.03 -3.24
N ASP A 314 -14.50 20.02 -3.64
CA ASP A 314 -15.65 20.08 -2.73
C ASP A 314 -15.97 18.71 -2.09
N ARG A 315 -15.43 17.61 -2.64
CA ARG A 315 -15.58 16.25 -2.10
C ARG A 315 -14.41 15.87 -1.21
N TYR A 316 -13.18 16.16 -1.65
CA TYR A 316 -11.94 15.79 -0.99
C TYR A 316 -11.05 17.03 -0.75
N PRO A 317 -11.40 17.88 0.22
CA PRO A 317 -10.61 19.08 0.52
C PRO A 317 -9.26 18.78 1.17
N SER A 318 -9.04 17.53 1.59
CA SER A 318 -7.82 17.07 2.23
C SER A 318 -7.27 15.82 1.58
N PHE A 319 -5.95 15.75 1.35
CA PHE A 319 -5.33 14.59 0.70
C PHE A 319 -3.99 14.18 1.30
N LEU A 320 -3.64 12.90 1.10
CA LEU A 320 -2.34 12.30 1.41
C LEU A 320 -1.80 11.61 0.15
N ASP A 321 -0.68 12.09 -0.37
CA ASP A 321 -0.02 11.52 -1.53
C ASP A 321 1.32 10.91 -1.12
N PHE A 322 1.38 9.59 -1.05
CA PHE A 322 2.59 8.85 -0.68
C PHE A 322 3.23 8.22 -1.91
N SER A 323 4.34 8.77 -2.36
CA SER A 323 5.11 8.29 -3.52
C SER A 323 4.28 8.18 -4.80
N GLY A 324 3.34 9.12 -5.04
CA GLY A 324 2.59 9.19 -6.29
C GLY A 324 3.44 9.72 -7.45
N GLN A 325 2.87 9.65 -8.64
CA GLN A 325 3.47 10.12 -9.89
C GLN A 325 3.10 11.60 -10.13
N ASP A 326 3.82 12.26 -11.02
CA ASP A 326 3.53 13.63 -11.44
C ASP A 326 2.43 13.72 -12.52
N GLU A 327 2.02 12.56 -13.05
CA GLU A 327 0.82 12.38 -13.88
C GLU A 327 0.40 10.89 -13.87
N PRO A 328 -0.87 10.55 -14.10
CA PRO A 328 -1.28 9.17 -14.32
C PRO A 328 -0.55 8.58 -15.52
N SER A 329 -0.06 7.33 -15.40
CA SER A 329 0.80 6.75 -16.40
C SER A 329 0.56 5.25 -16.60
N THR A 330 0.38 4.82 -17.84
CA THR A 330 0.35 3.41 -18.27
C THR A 330 1.58 3.05 -19.13
N GLY A 331 2.56 3.92 -19.21
CA GLY A 331 3.76 3.79 -20.02
C GLY A 331 4.53 5.10 -20.04
N ASP A 332 4.96 5.57 -21.19
CA ASP A 332 5.36 6.96 -21.35
C ASP A 332 4.11 7.84 -21.59
N HIS A 333 4.29 9.15 -21.59
CA HIS A 333 3.20 10.10 -21.73
C HIS A 333 2.38 9.88 -23.02
N GLU A 334 3.04 9.70 -24.18
CA GLU A 334 2.37 9.48 -25.48
C GLU A 334 1.55 8.18 -25.48
N ASP A 335 2.11 7.10 -24.92
CA ASP A 335 1.42 5.81 -24.76
C ASP A 335 0.20 5.95 -23.82
N THR A 336 0.32 6.74 -22.76
CA THR A 336 -0.73 6.98 -21.77
C THR A 336 -1.90 7.75 -22.40
N VAL A 337 -1.63 8.88 -23.05
CA VAL A 337 -2.66 9.68 -23.74
C VAL A 337 -3.33 8.85 -24.85
N ALA A 338 -2.57 8.05 -25.59
CA ALA A 338 -3.12 7.15 -26.60
C ALA A 338 -4.05 6.09 -26.00
N ALA A 339 -3.66 5.47 -24.86
CA ALA A 339 -4.44 4.42 -24.23
C ALA A 339 -5.71 4.94 -23.53
N MET A 340 -5.64 6.10 -22.89
CA MET A 340 -6.71 6.65 -22.06
C MET A 340 -7.67 7.54 -22.87
N PHE A 341 -7.15 8.32 -23.81
CA PHE A 341 -7.86 9.39 -24.53
C PHE A 341 -7.76 9.30 -26.05
N ASP A 342 -7.44 8.15 -26.61
CA ASP A 342 -7.29 7.94 -28.07
C ASP A 342 -6.31 8.94 -28.74
N GLY A 343 -5.33 9.44 -27.98
CA GLY A 343 -4.33 10.41 -28.43
C GLY A 343 -4.80 11.88 -28.37
N ASP A 344 -5.91 12.17 -27.69
CA ASP A 344 -6.41 13.54 -27.46
C ASP A 344 -5.71 14.14 -26.22
N GLU A 345 -4.64 14.88 -26.46
CA GLU A 345 -3.85 15.60 -25.46
C GLU A 345 -4.68 16.63 -24.68
N ASP A 346 -5.51 17.40 -25.38
CA ASP A 346 -6.35 18.43 -24.74
C ASP A 346 -7.35 17.80 -23.77
N ALA A 347 -7.84 16.58 -24.05
CA ALA A 347 -8.73 15.85 -23.17
C ALA A 347 -8.01 15.30 -21.95
N PHE A 348 -6.76 14.85 -22.08
CA PHE A 348 -5.91 14.46 -20.95
C PHE A 348 -5.58 15.66 -20.06
N ASP A 349 -5.08 16.76 -20.60
CA ASP A 349 -4.72 17.97 -19.87
C ASP A 349 -5.91 18.57 -19.11
N ALA A 350 -7.13 18.41 -19.64
CA ALA A 350 -8.34 18.94 -19.02
C ALA A 350 -8.70 18.24 -17.69
N VAL A 351 -8.12 17.08 -17.40
CA VAL A 351 -8.39 16.30 -16.17
C VAL A 351 -7.13 15.96 -15.37
N ASN A 352 -5.94 16.11 -15.94
CA ASN A 352 -4.68 15.87 -15.25
C ASN A 352 -4.42 16.95 -14.17
N ALA A 353 -4.21 16.53 -12.94
CA ALA A 353 -4.07 17.44 -11.79
C ALA A 353 -2.95 18.46 -11.97
N ARG A 354 -1.82 18.07 -12.52
CA ARG A 354 -0.68 18.98 -12.75
C ARG A 354 -1.04 20.13 -13.69
N ASP A 355 -1.76 19.85 -14.76
CA ASP A 355 -2.17 20.85 -15.74
C ASP A 355 -3.28 21.74 -15.20
N LEU A 356 -4.22 21.17 -14.44
CA LEU A 356 -5.24 21.93 -13.74
C LEU A 356 -4.63 22.88 -12.68
N MET A 357 -3.62 22.46 -11.93
CA MET A 357 -2.90 23.30 -10.96
C MET A 357 -2.11 24.42 -11.64
N ALA A 358 -1.62 24.21 -12.85
CA ALA A 358 -0.96 25.28 -13.61
C ALA A 358 -1.92 26.40 -14.00
N GLN A 359 -3.21 26.08 -14.18
CA GLN A 359 -4.23 27.01 -14.66
C GLN A 359 -5.11 27.61 -13.58
N ASN A 360 -5.27 26.91 -12.43
CA ASN A 360 -6.23 27.26 -11.37
C ASN A 360 -5.56 27.46 -10.01
N ARG A 361 -6.35 27.93 -9.03
CA ARG A 361 -5.93 28.09 -7.63
C ARG A 361 -6.87 27.31 -6.71
N TYR A 362 -6.28 26.66 -5.70
CA TYR A 362 -6.97 25.76 -4.79
C TYR A 362 -6.68 26.07 -3.31
N PRO A 363 -6.92 27.30 -2.83
CA PRO A 363 -6.58 27.70 -1.45
C PRO A 363 -7.37 26.94 -0.38
N GLN A 364 -8.42 26.23 -0.77
CA GLN A 364 -9.23 25.38 0.12
C GLN A 364 -8.64 23.97 0.31
N LEU A 365 -7.71 23.55 -0.54
CA LEU A 365 -7.09 22.23 -0.44
C LEU A 365 -5.94 22.22 0.54
N SER A 366 -5.86 21.16 1.33
CA SER A 366 -4.75 20.87 2.22
C SER A 366 -4.23 19.46 2.00
N GLY A 367 -2.93 19.25 2.03
CA GLY A 367 -2.39 17.90 1.80
C GLY A 367 -0.95 17.72 2.22
N VAL A 368 -0.53 16.47 2.20
CA VAL A 368 0.84 16.07 2.53
C VAL A 368 1.37 15.14 1.45
N PHE A 369 2.56 15.46 0.98
CA PHE A 369 3.34 14.62 0.06
C PHE A 369 4.48 13.95 0.82
N VAL A 370 4.64 12.64 0.65
CA VAL A 370 5.71 11.88 1.30
C VAL A 370 6.36 10.93 0.30
N ALA A 371 7.69 10.88 0.26
CA ALA A 371 8.44 9.92 -0.55
C ALA A 371 9.55 9.23 0.25
N GLY A 372 10.05 8.10 -0.25
CA GLY A 372 11.26 7.49 0.27
C GLY A 372 12.52 8.28 -0.12
N GLU A 373 13.50 8.41 0.78
CA GLU A 373 14.79 9.07 0.51
C GLU A 373 15.55 8.39 -0.65
N ASP A 374 15.40 7.06 -0.73
CA ASP A 374 16.06 6.20 -1.74
C ASP A 374 15.12 5.87 -2.92
N ASP A 375 13.97 6.56 -3.04
CA ASP A 375 13.03 6.41 -4.17
C ASP A 375 13.48 7.30 -5.33
N ASP A 376 14.41 6.82 -6.13
CA ASP A 376 15.01 7.59 -7.22
C ASP A 376 14.04 7.89 -8.38
N ILE A 377 12.87 7.22 -8.44
CA ILE A 377 11.89 7.37 -9.52
C ILE A 377 10.76 8.30 -9.08
N TYR A 378 10.12 8.03 -7.95
CA TYR A 378 8.90 8.73 -7.54
C TYR A 378 9.17 9.95 -6.68
N ARG A 379 10.28 9.99 -5.93
CA ARG A 379 10.65 11.18 -5.15
C ARG A 379 10.80 12.45 -6.02
N PRO A 380 11.45 12.44 -7.19
CA PRO A 380 11.49 13.63 -8.05
C PRO A 380 10.11 14.04 -8.57
N GLN A 381 9.21 13.09 -8.83
CA GLN A 381 7.84 13.36 -9.27
C GLN A 381 7.02 13.98 -8.14
N GLN A 382 7.17 13.50 -6.91
CA GLN A 382 6.57 14.10 -5.72
C GLN A 382 7.04 15.54 -5.48
N GLU A 383 8.32 15.83 -5.71
CA GLU A 383 8.86 17.21 -5.63
C GLU A 383 8.20 18.12 -6.68
N ILE A 384 7.98 17.63 -7.92
CA ILE A 384 7.27 18.35 -8.98
C ILE A 384 5.83 18.64 -8.56
N MET A 385 5.10 17.65 -8.05
CA MET A 385 3.70 17.80 -7.64
C MET A 385 3.55 18.74 -6.43
N PHE A 386 4.44 18.63 -5.45
CA PHE A 386 4.46 19.56 -4.30
C PHE A 386 4.67 21.01 -4.74
N GLU A 387 5.62 21.28 -5.64
CA GLU A 387 5.83 22.65 -6.14
C GLU A 387 4.64 23.13 -6.98
N ALA A 388 4.00 22.28 -7.77
CA ALA A 388 2.78 22.61 -8.50
C ALA A 388 1.62 22.94 -7.56
N ALA A 389 1.41 22.16 -6.52
CA ALA A 389 0.38 22.38 -5.50
C ALA A 389 0.62 23.70 -4.73
N ARG A 390 1.85 24.00 -4.35
CA ARG A 390 2.21 25.29 -3.74
C ARG A 390 1.96 26.47 -4.68
N ALA A 391 2.32 26.32 -5.96
CA ALA A 391 2.07 27.36 -6.96
C ALA A 391 0.57 27.59 -7.20
N ALA A 392 -0.26 26.56 -6.95
CA ALA A 392 -1.71 26.62 -7.00
C ALA A 392 -2.37 27.10 -5.68
N ASP A 393 -1.60 27.70 -4.76
CA ASP A 393 -2.03 28.24 -3.47
C ASP A 393 -2.61 27.21 -2.48
N MET A 394 -2.28 25.92 -2.62
CA MET A 394 -2.68 24.87 -1.67
C MET A 394 -1.87 24.98 -0.37
N ASN A 395 -2.47 24.56 0.74
CA ASN A 395 -1.79 24.40 2.02
C ASN A 395 -1.18 23.00 2.11
N VAL A 396 0.07 22.83 1.68
CA VAL A 396 0.72 21.52 1.57
C VAL A 396 2.08 21.46 2.24
N ASP A 397 2.40 20.29 2.78
CA ASP A 397 3.70 19.92 3.30
C ASP A 397 4.34 18.80 2.44
N TYR A 398 5.67 18.75 2.42
CA TYR A 398 6.45 17.68 1.79
C TYR A 398 7.63 17.28 2.67
N TYR A 399 7.84 15.99 2.82
CA TYR A 399 9.04 15.45 3.45
C TYR A 399 9.37 14.05 2.94
N THR A 400 10.58 13.58 3.24
CA THR A 400 11.04 12.24 2.89
C THR A 400 11.24 11.38 4.13
N LEU A 401 11.11 10.07 3.96
CA LEU A 401 11.37 9.07 5.00
C LEU A 401 12.47 8.12 4.54
N PRO A 402 13.28 7.57 5.45
CA PRO A 402 14.27 6.56 5.12
C PRO A 402 13.63 5.35 4.44
N GLY A 403 14.14 4.98 3.26
CA GLY A 403 13.65 3.85 2.47
C GLY A 403 13.39 4.23 1.02
N GLY A 404 12.98 3.25 0.22
CA GLY A 404 12.63 3.40 -1.18
C GLY A 404 11.13 3.43 -1.39
N HIS A 405 10.67 2.96 -2.56
CA HIS A 405 9.25 2.80 -2.90
C HIS A 405 8.68 1.56 -2.21
N SER A 406 8.23 1.69 -0.96
CA SER A 406 7.94 0.53 -0.11
C SER A 406 6.87 0.76 0.95
N GLY A 407 6.26 -0.35 1.41
CA GLY A 407 5.29 -0.37 2.49
C GLY A 407 5.81 0.21 3.82
N ASP A 408 7.12 0.10 4.09
CA ASP A 408 7.72 0.71 5.28
C ASP A 408 7.62 2.24 5.26
N VAL A 409 7.83 2.85 4.08
CA VAL A 409 7.67 4.31 3.90
C VAL A 409 6.20 4.69 4.04
N TRP A 410 5.30 4.01 3.33
CA TRP A 410 3.87 4.37 3.31
C TRP A 410 3.16 4.13 4.63
N GLY A 411 3.45 3.00 5.30
CA GLY A 411 2.90 2.72 6.63
C GLY A 411 3.41 3.68 7.69
N THR A 412 4.70 4.10 7.62
CA THR A 412 5.27 5.11 8.52
C THR A 412 4.69 6.50 8.22
N ALA A 413 4.50 6.84 6.94
CA ALA A 413 3.84 8.08 6.54
C ALA A 413 2.42 8.17 7.11
N LEU A 414 1.61 7.12 6.94
CA LEU A 414 0.27 7.10 7.53
C LEU A 414 0.31 7.27 9.05
N GLU A 415 1.23 6.59 9.75
CA GLU A 415 1.36 6.71 11.21
C GLU A 415 1.67 8.15 11.65
N LEU A 416 2.58 8.83 10.96
CA LEU A 416 2.96 10.20 11.27
C LEU A 416 1.84 11.20 10.94
N GLU A 417 1.07 10.96 9.90
CA GLU A 417 0.01 11.87 9.45
C GLU A 417 -1.33 11.68 10.17
N MET A 418 -1.50 10.65 11.00
CA MET A 418 -2.74 10.47 11.75
C MET A 418 -3.10 11.66 12.64
N ASP A 419 -2.11 12.31 13.26
CA ASP A 419 -2.37 13.49 14.11
C ASP A 419 -2.72 14.74 13.26
N TRP A 420 -2.14 14.90 12.06
CA TRP A 420 -2.53 15.91 11.10
C TRP A 420 -3.96 15.67 10.60
N LEU A 421 -4.27 14.45 10.19
CA LEU A 421 -5.63 14.06 9.78
C LEU A 421 -6.66 14.33 10.88
N GLY A 422 -6.36 13.95 12.11
CA GLY A 422 -7.26 14.18 13.24
C GLY A 422 -7.64 15.65 13.41
N ARG A 423 -6.68 16.53 13.32
CA ARG A 423 -6.90 18.00 13.39
C ARG A 423 -7.64 18.51 12.16
N THR A 424 -7.19 18.13 10.97
CA THR A 424 -7.77 18.59 9.68
C THR A 424 -9.23 18.17 9.53
N LEU A 425 -9.55 16.95 9.95
CA LEU A 425 -10.92 16.42 9.93
C LEU A 425 -11.74 16.81 11.17
N ALA A 426 -11.24 17.73 11.99
CA ALA A 426 -11.87 18.22 13.20
C ALA A 426 -12.30 17.11 14.18
N LEU A 427 -11.57 16.01 14.20
CA LEU A 427 -11.76 14.90 15.14
C LEU A 427 -11.09 15.22 16.48
N THR A 428 -9.86 15.74 16.44
CA THR A 428 -9.06 16.13 17.61
C THR A 428 -8.71 17.62 17.58
N PRO A 429 -8.37 18.24 18.73
CA PRO A 429 -7.95 19.62 18.82
C PRO A 429 -6.71 19.98 17.99
#